data_345e2f34bf95b35e5a006e275853fc6e
#
_entry.id   345e2f34bf95b35e5a006e275853fc6e
#
_cell.length_a   1.000
_cell.length_b   1.000
_cell.length_c   1.000
_cell.angle_alpha   90.00
_cell.angle_beta   90.00
_cell.angle_gamma   90.00
#
_symmetry.space_group_name_H-M   'P 1'
#
loop_
_entity.id
_entity.type
_entity.pdbx_description
1 polymer ?
#
loop_
_entity_poly.entity_id
_entity_poly.type
_entity_poly.pdbx_seq_one_letter_code
_entity_poly.pdbx_strand_id
1 'polypeptide(L)'
;MRYRQSVTIEPFRPSILKKLGIDPKAIPQHVAVIMDGNGRWAEQRNLPRTEGHLKGEEALFECVEGALELGVSWLTVFGFSTENWNRPKNEVQFLINFNRETIRKRRDQLHERNVKIEFIGR
;
A
#
# COMPACT_ATOMS: atom_id res chain seq x y z
N MET A 1 -2.95 -6.87 -3.45
CA MET A 1 -3.31 -6.59 -2.04
C MET A 1 -4.43 -5.59 -1.98
N ARG A 2 -5.39 -5.86 -1.15
CA ARG A 2 -6.56 -4.99 -0.95
C ARG A 2 -6.82 -4.85 0.55
N TYR A 3 -7.12 -3.64 1.01
CA TYR A 3 -7.59 -3.44 2.38
C TYR A 3 -9.01 -2.88 2.38
N ARG A 4 -9.72 -3.15 3.45
CA ARG A 4 -11.06 -2.63 3.69
C ARG A 4 -11.11 -2.05 5.10
N GLN A 5 -11.64 -0.86 5.20
CA GLN A 5 -11.86 -0.21 6.46
C GLN A 5 -13.15 -0.73 7.12
N SER A 6 -13.12 -0.99 8.41
CA SER A 6 -14.33 -1.38 9.13
C SER A 6 -15.27 -0.20 9.30
N VAL A 7 -16.56 -0.49 9.28
CA VAL A 7 -17.62 0.53 9.36
C VAL A 7 -17.83 1.10 10.77
N THR A 8 -17.28 0.44 11.79
CA THR A 8 -17.61 0.74 13.20
C THR A 8 -16.75 1.81 13.86
N ILE A 9 -15.67 2.27 13.19
CA ILE A 9 -14.73 3.25 13.73
C ILE A 9 -14.64 4.41 12.76
N GLU A 10 -14.54 5.63 13.28
CA GLU A 10 -14.38 6.82 12.46
C GLU A 10 -13.15 6.68 11.57
N PRO A 11 -13.34 6.54 10.26
CA PRO A 11 -12.25 6.23 9.34
C PRO A 11 -11.41 7.43 8.96
N PHE A 12 -11.93 8.63 9.08
CA PHE A 12 -11.27 9.83 8.59
C PHE A 12 -11.43 10.99 9.57
N ARG A 13 -10.63 12.01 9.36
CA ARG A 13 -10.68 13.23 10.15
C ARG A 13 -11.39 14.32 9.32
N PRO A 14 -12.65 14.65 9.64
CA PRO A 14 -13.39 15.68 8.91
C PRO A 14 -12.66 17.03 8.80
N SER A 15 -11.86 17.36 9.81
CA SER A 15 -11.05 18.57 9.84
C SER A 15 -10.03 18.67 8.70
N ILE A 16 -9.48 17.54 8.24
CA ILE A 16 -8.52 17.52 7.12
C ILE A 16 -9.24 17.88 5.82
N LEU A 17 -10.39 17.26 5.56
CA LEU A 17 -11.18 17.56 4.37
C LEU A 17 -11.59 19.01 4.31
N LYS A 18 -12.04 19.58 5.44
CA LYS A 18 -12.40 20.98 5.55
C LYS A 18 -11.20 21.89 5.27
N LYS A 19 -10.03 21.56 5.84
CA LYS A 19 -8.80 22.32 5.64
C LYS A 19 -8.37 22.36 4.19
N LEU A 20 -8.55 21.24 3.46
CA LEU A 20 -8.21 21.11 2.05
C LEU A 20 -9.32 21.62 1.12
N GLY A 21 -10.47 22.01 1.65
CA GLY A 21 -11.61 22.44 0.84
C GLY A 21 -12.25 21.30 0.03
N ILE A 22 -12.16 20.06 0.52
CA ILE A 22 -12.69 18.88 -0.16
C ILE A 22 -14.04 18.51 0.42
N ASP A 23 -15.03 18.32 -0.46
CA ASP A 23 -16.34 17.78 -0.08
C ASP A 23 -16.17 16.29 0.26
N PRO A 24 -16.58 15.83 1.47
CA PRO A 24 -16.52 14.43 1.85
C PRO A 24 -17.24 13.50 0.87
N LYS A 25 -18.28 13.97 0.19
CA LYS A 25 -19.02 13.21 -0.80
C LYS A 25 -18.25 13.01 -2.11
N ALA A 26 -17.22 13.82 -2.35
CA ALA A 26 -16.37 13.73 -3.53
C ALA A 26 -15.22 12.72 -3.37
N ILE A 27 -15.00 12.19 -2.17
CA ILE A 27 -13.96 11.19 -1.92
C ILE A 27 -14.38 9.86 -2.56
N PRO A 28 -13.51 9.26 -3.40
CA PRO A 28 -13.82 7.96 -3.99
C PRO A 28 -13.89 6.88 -2.91
N GLN A 29 -14.75 5.91 -3.10
CA GLN A 29 -14.86 4.77 -2.19
C GLN A 29 -13.72 3.78 -2.37
N HIS A 30 -13.21 3.66 -3.58
CA HIS A 30 -12.18 2.68 -3.93
C HIS A 30 -11.08 3.35 -4.76
N VAL A 31 -9.85 3.20 -4.31
CA VAL A 31 -8.66 3.65 -5.02
C VAL A 31 -7.79 2.43 -5.33
N ALA A 32 -7.30 2.33 -6.54
CA ALA A 32 -6.34 1.30 -6.94
C ALA A 32 -5.01 1.95 -7.31
N VAL A 33 -3.93 1.34 -6.85
CA VAL A 33 -2.56 1.86 -7.06
C VAL A 33 -1.70 0.77 -7.68
N ILE A 34 -1.00 1.12 -8.73
CA ILE A 34 0.04 0.27 -9.31
C ILE A 34 1.38 0.82 -8.83
N MET A 35 2.12 -0.01 -8.12
CA MET A 35 3.45 0.36 -7.64
C MET A 35 4.47 0.12 -8.75
N ASP A 36 5.19 1.17 -9.15
CA ASP A 36 6.19 1.10 -10.21
C ASP A 36 7.34 2.05 -9.92
N GLY A 37 8.51 1.72 -10.45
CA GLY A 37 9.68 2.58 -10.40
C GLY A 37 10.58 2.42 -9.18
N ASN A 38 10.31 1.51 -8.26
CA ASN A 38 11.13 1.30 -7.07
C ASN A 38 12.57 0.92 -7.41
N GLY A 39 12.76 0.02 -8.36
CA GLY A 39 14.09 -0.38 -8.84
C GLY A 39 14.84 0.78 -9.49
N ARG A 40 14.20 1.54 -10.34
CA ARG A 40 14.78 2.74 -10.98
C ARG A 40 15.16 3.80 -9.96
N TRP A 41 14.33 4.00 -8.95
CA TRP A 41 14.63 4.91 -7.84
C TRP A 41 15.96 4.55 -7.16
N ALA A 42 16.18 3.27 -6.88
CA ALA A 42 17.41 2.76 -6.28
C ALA A 42 18.61 2.93 -7.23
N GLU A 43 18.46 2.54 -8.49
CA GLU A 43 19.51 2.63 -9.49
C GLU A 43 19.99 4.07 -9.69
N GLN A 44 19.10 5.04 -9.70
CA GLN A 44 19.45 6.46 -9.80
C GLN A 44 20.26 6.96 -8.61
N ARG A 45 20.27 6.23 -7.51
CA ARG A 45 21.01 6.54 -6.28
C ARG A 45 22.19 5.63 -6.03
N ASN A 46 22.53 4.81 -7.03
CA ASN A 46 23.59 3.80 -6.91
C ASN A 46 23.36 2.82 -5.77
N LEU A 47 22.10 2.48 -5.51
CA LEU A 47 21.70 1.52 -4.50
C LEU A 47 21.23 0.22 -5.15
N PRO A 48 21.32 -0.92 -4.44
CA PRO A 48 20.69 -2.15 -4.90
C PRO A 48 19.19 -1.96 -5.13
N ARG A 49 18.61 -2.64 -6.11
CA ARG A 49 17.17 -2.56 -6.40
C ARG A 49 16.31 -2.91 -5.21
N THR A 50 16.79 -3.80 -4.34
CA THR A 50 16.10 -4.18 -3.10
C THR A 50 15.87 -3.01 -2.15
N GLU A 51 16.77 -2.03 -2.13
CA GLU A 51 16.58 -0.80 -1.35
C GLU A 51 15.40 0.02 -1.85
N GLY A 52 15.15 -0.02 -3.16
CA GLY A 52 13.96 0.59 -3.75
C GLY A 52 12.67 -0.07 -3.30
N HIS A 53 12.66 -1.38 -3.16
CA HIS A 53 11.49 -2.11 -2.65
C HIS A 53 11.20 -1.78 -1.19
N LEU A 54 12.23 -1.63 -0.36
CA LEU A 54 12.08 -1.18 1.03
C LEU A 54 11.47 0.23 1.10
N LYS A 55 11.92 1.13 0.24
CA LYS A 55 11.39 2.49 0.16
C LYS A 55 9.96 2.51 -0.35
N GLY A 56 9.64 1.62 -1.28
CA GLY A 56 8.28 1.41 -1.77
C GLY A 56 7.32 0.96 -0.69
N GLU A 57 7.77 0.13 0.25
CA GLU A 57 6.97 -0.26 1.42
C GLU A 57 6.58 0.96 2.26
N GLU A 58 7.54 1.83 2.57
CA GLU A 58 7.26 3.04 3.31
C GLU A 58 6.20 3.89 2.61
N ALA A 59 6.37 4.10 1.31
CA ALA A 59 5.41 4.86 0.49
C ALA A 59 4.02 4.21 0.49
N LEU A 60 3.96 2.88 0.45
CA LEU A 60 2.68 2.15 0.51
C LEU A 60 1.95 2.46 1.81
N PHE A 61 2.63 2.39 2.95
CA PHE A 61 1.98 2.64 4.23
C PHE A 61 1.61 4.10 4.42
N GLU A 62 2.35 5.04 3.85
CA GLU A 62 1.92 6.44 3.78
C GLU A 62 0.63 6.59 2.98
N CYS A 63 0.48 5.85 1.88
CA CYS A 63 -0.77 5.82 1.11
C CYS A 63 -1.92 5.23 1.91
N VAL A 64 -1.67 4.17 2.69
CA VAL A 64 -2.69 3.59 3.58
C VAL A 64 -3.14 4.62 4.61
N GLU A 65 -2.22 5.32 5.24
CA GLU A 65 -2.53 6.38 6.20
C GLU A 65 -3.35 7.50 5.56
N GLY A 66 -2.94 7.96 4.38
CA GLY A 66 -3.67 8.98 3.63
C GLY A 66 -5.09 8.54 3.27
N ALA A 67 -5.24 7.28 2.84
CA ALA A 67 -6.56 6.72 2.53
C ALA A 67 -7.46 6.67 3.77
N LEU A 68 -6.91 6.28 4.92
CA LEU A 68 -7.65 6.29 6.19
C LEU A 68 -8.10 7.70 6.57
N GLU A 69 -7.21 8.67 6.46
CA GLU A 69 -7.51 10.07 6.79
C GLU A 69 -8.58 10.69 5.88
N LEU A 70 -8.59 10.31 4.61
CA LEU A 70 -9.55 10.82 3.63
C LEU A 70 -10.87 10.06 3.61
N GLY A 71 -10.97 8.95 4.32
CA GLY A 71 -12.19 8.14 4.34
C GLY A 71 -12.38 7.22 3.14
N VAL A 72 -11.31 6.87 2.45
CA VAL A 72 -11.34 5.88 1.38
C VAL A 72 -11.62 4.50 1.99
N SER A 73 -12.66 3.81 1.52
CA SER A 73 -13.10 2.54 2.10
C SER A 73 -12.31 1.34 1.59
N TRP A 74 -11.80 1.42 0.37
CA TRP A 74 -11.10 0.31 -0.29
C TRP A 74 -9.83 0.82 -0.96
N LEU A 75 -8.71 0.17 -0.68
CA LEU A 75 -7.46 0.40 -1.39
C LEU A 75 -6.99 -0.92 -1.99
N THR A 76 -6.78 -0.94 -3.29
CA THR A 76 -6.19 -2.08 -3.98
C THR A 76 -4.79 -1.72 -4.43
N VAL A 77 -3.84 -2.58 -4.12
CA VAL A 77 -2.44 -2.36 -4.50
C VAL A 77 -1.94 -3.57 -5.28
N PHE A 78 -1.37 -3.32 -6.44
CA PHE A 78 -0.68 -4.35 -7.21
C PHE A 78 0.72 -4.54 -6.64
N GLY A 79 0.91 -5.64 -5.92
CA GLY A 79 2.20 -5.95 -5.30
C GLY A 79 3.07 -6.83 -6.18
N PHE A 80 2.54 -7.96 -6.63
CA PHE A 80 3.25 -8.93 -7.44
C PHE A 80 2.33 -9.49 -8.52
N SER A 81 2.73 -9.38 -9.78
CA SER A 81 1.94 -9.87 -10.91
C SER A 81 2.69 -10.97 -11.67
N THR A 82 1.99 -11.63 -12.60
CA THR A 82 2.60 -12.66 -13.45
C THR A 82 3.78 -12.14 -14.27
N GLU A 83 3.80 -10.87 -14.62
CA GLU A 83 4.91 -10.23 -15.34
C GLU A 83 6.20 -10.21 -14.51
N ASN A 84 6.09 -10.17 -13.19
CA ASN A 84 7.24 -10.16 -12.29
C ASN A 84 8.02 -11.48 -12.30
N TRP A 85 7.41 -12.58 -12.76
CA TRP A 85 8.11 -13.87 -12.91
C TRP A 85 9.23 -13.83 -13.94
N ASN A 86 9.23 -12.86 -14.85
CA ASN A 86 10.28 -12.66 -15.85
C ASN A 86 11.51 -11.95 -15.29
N ARG A 87 11.47 -11.51 -14.04
CA ARG A 87 12.61 -10.89 -13.35
C ARG A 87 13.63 -11.95 -12.91
N PRO A 88 14.89 -11.54 -12.61
CA PRO A 88 15.87 -12.48 -12.06
C PRO A 88 15.34 -13.24 -10.84
N LYS A 89 15.69 -14.52 -10.73
CA LYS A 89 15.17 -15.39 -9.68
C LYS A 89 15.42 -14.88 -8.25
N ASN A 90 16.58 -14.26 -8.02
CA ASN A 90 16.90 -13.67 -6.71
C ASN A 90 15.98 -12.51 -6.37
N GLU A 91 15.62 -11.67 -7.37
CA GLU A 91 14.68 -10.56 -7.17
C GLU A 91 13.26 -11.08 -6.92
N VAL A 92 12.82 -12.10 -7.67
CA VAL A 92 11.51 -12.74 -7.47
C VAL A 92 11.41 -13.31 -6.06
N GLN A 93 12.43 -14.06 -5.60
CA GLN A 93 12.44 -14.62 -4.26
C GLN A 93 12.45 -13.55 -3.18
N PHE A 94 13.21 -12.49 -3.40
CA PHE A 94 13.22 -11.34 -2.51
C PHE A 94 11.83 -10.72 -2.38
N LEU A 95 11.15 -10.47 -3.50
CA LEU A 95 9.82 -9.86 -3.51
C LEU A 95 8.78 -10.73 -2.78
N ILE A 96 8.81 -12.04 -2.99
CA ILE A 96 7.91 -12.97 -2.31
C ILE A 96 8.13 -12.94 -0.80
N ASN A 97 9.37 -13.05 -0.37
CA ASN A 97 9.73 -13.04 1.05
C ASN A 97 9.43 -11.66 1.68
N PHE A 98 9.74 -10.59 0.96
CA PHE A 98 9.49 -9.23 1.40
C PHE A 98 8.01 -8.97 1.65
N ASN A 99 7.14 -9.37 0.72
CA ASN A 99 5.70 -9.22 0.90
C ASN A 99 5.20 -10.01 2.12
N ARG A 100 5.70 -11.21 2.32
CA ARG A 100 5.34 -12.05 3.47
C ARG A 100 5.75 -11.40 4.80
N GLU A 101 6.99 -10.94 4.89
CA GLU A 101 7.52 -10.29 6.10
C GLU A 101 6.84 -8.96 6.38
N THR A 102 6.62 -8.16 5.35
CA THR A 102 5.91 -6.87 5.47
C THR A 102 4.53 -7.05 6.09
N ILE A 103 3.80 -8.06 5.64
CA ILE A 103 2.46 -8.33 6.15
C ILE A 103 2.49 -8.77 7.60
N ARG A 104 3.40 -9.69 7.95
CA ARG A 104 3.57 -10.12 9.33
C ARG A 104 3.90 -8.95 10.26
N LYS A 105 4.82 -8.09 9.80
CA LYS A 105 5.31 -6.94 10.57
C LYS A 105 4.23 -5.88 10.79
N ARG A 106 3.35 -5.68 9.80
CA ARG A 106 2.35 -4.61 9.82
C ARG A 106 0.94 -5.08 10.18
N ARG A 107 0.73 -6.39 10.22
CA ARG A 107 -0.61 -6.98 10.47
C ARG A 107 -1.28 -6.41 11.70
N ASP A 108 -0.58 -6.40 12.81
CA ASP A 108 -1.16 -5.98 14.09
C ASP A 108 -1.47 -4.48 14.09
N GLN A 109 -0.60 -3.66 13.53
CA GLN A 109 -0.81 -2.22 13.39
C GLN A 109 -2.05 -1.92 12.54
N LEU A 110 -2.22 -2.63 11.42
CA LEU A 110 -3.38 -2.45 10.55
C LEU A 110 -4.66 -2.95 11.20
N HIS A 111 -4.57 -4.05 11.94
CA HIS A 111 -5.71 -4.58 12.71
C HIS A 111 -6.18 -3.57 13.76
N GLU A 112 -5.27 -2.96 14.51
CA GLU A 112 -5.58 -1.92 15.47
C GLU A 112 -6.25 -0.70 14.84
N ARG A 113 -5.88 -0.39 13.59
CA ARG A 113 -6.49 0.67 12.79
C ARG A 113 -7.77 0.23 12.08
N ASN A 114 -8.25 -0.99 12.36
CA ASN A 114 -9.46 -1.55 11.77
C ASN A 114 -9.38 -1.73 10.25
N VAL A 115 -8.21 -2.08 9.77
CA VAL A 115 -7.94 -2.37 8.35
C VAL A 115 -7.91 -3.88 8.16
N LYS A 116 -8.70 -4.37 7.22
CA LYS A 116 -8.69 -5.76 6.80
C LYS A 116 -7.83 -5.91 5.56
N ILE A 117 -6.90 -6.86 5.58
CA ILE A 117 -6.05 -7.17 4.43
C ILE A 117 -6.57 -8.45 3.76
N GLU A 118 -6.75 -8.39 2.47
CA GLU A 118 -7.08 -9.55 1.65
C GLU A 118 -6.09 -9.67 0.50
N PHE A 119 -5.67 -10.90 0.20
CA PHE A 119 -4.85 -11.20 -0.97
C PHE A 119 -5.72 -11.73 -2.08
N ILE A 120 -5.51 -11.22 -3.27
CA ILE A 120 -6.24 -11.61 -4.46
C ILE A 120 -5.22 -12.10 -5.48
N GLY A 121 -5.52 -13.22 -6.10
CA GLY A 121 -4.67 -13.82 -7.10
C GLY A 121 -4.28 -15.26 -6.74
N ARG A 122 -3.27 -15.75 -7.44
CA ARG A 122 -2.80 -17.14 -7.29
C ARG A 122 -1.54 -17.24 -6.46
#